data_b2e674d88fd7ee221a16c9721cd678e1
#
_entry.id   b2e674d88fd7ee221a16c9721cd678e1
#
_cell.length_a   1.000
_cell.length_b   1.000
_cell.length_c   1.000
_cell.angle_alpha   90.00
_cell.angle_beta   90.00
_cell.angle_gamma   90.00
#
_symmetry.space_group_name_H-M   'P 1'
#
loop_
_entity.id
_entity.type
_entity.pdbx_description
1 polymer ?
#
loop_
_entity_poly.entity_id
_entity_poly.type
_entity_poly.pdbx_seq_one_letter_code
_entity_poly.pdbx_strand_id
1 'polypeptide(L)'
;MASMAQAGRNKITLITSPQISTFGLWAEQLLAESTGKEGTGLIPVANEPIVSPTVYGTDRLFVYLRLQGDQNRQLDRQIAGLARKGHPILTLALQDRYDLAGEFFRWEFATAIAGHLLGIHPFDQPNVQESKDNTARVLENIQATGRLPKQATATVAQAAARLKRQCRPGAYVAILAYTTPSPKMEQAIRSLRRTLVSHHHVATTAGYGPRYLHSTGQLHKGGPKSGIFLQLIDSMTPDLKVPGKPFTFRALAQAQAAGDIQVLRAHEQQAIVLPLGKNPIATIRTLTKSLAFRASARRPTKRRTKRVRARKK
;
A
#
# COMPACT_ATOMS: atom_id res chain seq x y z
N MET A 1 -6.62 -11.00 15.53
CA MET A 1 -5.75 -10.09 14.74
C MET A 1 -4.55 -9.63 15.55
N ALA A 2 -4.73 -8.98 16.68
CA ALA A 2 -3.61 -8.43 17.49
C ALA A 2 -2.60 -9.49 17.95
N SER A 3 -3.03 -10.62 18.48
CA SER A 3 -2.14 -11.74 18.88
C SER A 3 -1.31 -12.26 17.71
N MET A 4 -1.87 -12.28 16.50
CA MET A 4 -1.13 -12.65 15.29
C MET A 4 -0.11 -11.56 14.91
N ALA A 5 -0.46 -10.28 15.09
CA ALA A 5 0.47 -9.18 14.86
C ALA A 5 1.65 -9.20 15.83
N GLN A 6 1.40 -9.47 17.13
CA GLN A 6 2.44 -9.68 18.12
C GLN A 6 3.37 -10.86 17.80
N ALA A 7 2.84 -11.89 17.10
CA ALA A 7 3.61 -13.01 16.56
C ALA A 7 4.25 -12.70 15.18
N GLY A 8 4.33 -11.42 14.78
CA GLY A 8 4.94 -10.99 13.52
C GLY A 8 4.04 -11.05 12.28
N ARG A 9 2.75 -11.37 12.43
CA ARG A 9 1.76 -11.47 11.33
C ARG A 9 0.82 -10.27 11.33
N ASN A 10 1.36 -9.09 11.09
CA ASN A 10 0.61 -7.84 11.16
C ASN A 10 -0.09 -7.41 9.85
N LYS A 11 0.09 -8.14 8.74
CA LYS A 11 -0.59 -7.85 7.49
C LYS A 11 -1.88 -8.66 7.40
N ILE A 12 -3.00 -7.98 7.61
CA ILE A 12 -4.34 -8.56 7.58
C ILE A 12 -4.86 -8.51 6.15
N THR A 13 -4.75 -9.63 5.44
CA THR A 13 -5.15 -9.71 4.03
C THR A 13 -6.63 -10.05 3.94
N LEU A 14 -7.42 -9.07 3.51
CA LEU A 14 -8.87 -9.14 3.41
C LEU A 14 -9.29 -9.73 2.06
N ILE A 15 -9.97 -10.83 2.10
CA ILE A 15 -10.55 -11.51 0.93
C ILE A 15 -12.05 -11.59 1.16
N THR A 16 -12.83 -11.13 0.20
CA THR A 16 -14.29 -11.04 0.32
C THR A 16 -14.97 -11.68 -0.87
N SER A 17 -16.14 -12.26 -0.67
CA SER A 17 -17.01 -12.65 -1.78
C SER A 17 -17.32 -11.44 -2.67
N PRO A 18 -17.54 -11.63 -3.98
CA PRO A 18 -17.71 -10.53 -4.94
C PRO A 18 -18.78 -9.51 -4.58
N GLN A 19 -19.94 -9.96 -4.12
CA GLN A 19 -21.09 -9.08 -3.80
C GLN A 19 -20.85 -8.21 -2.55
N ILE A 20 -19.88 -8.54 -1.71
CA ILE A 20 -19.52 -7.79 -0.49
C ILE A 20 -18.09 -7.21 -0.57
N SER A 21 -17.54 -7.07 -1.77
CA SER A 21 -16.15 -6.67 -2.00
C SER A 21 -15.79 -5.29 -1.42
N THR A 22 -16.76 -4.39 -1.28
CA THR A 22 -16.56 -3.05 -0.69
C THR A 22 -16.33 -3.09 0.82
N PHE A 23 -16.77 -4.13 1.51
CA PHE A 23 -16.52 -4.32 2.95
C PHE A 23 -15.02 -4.28 3.28
N GLY A 24 -14.18 -4.82 2.39
CA GLY A 24 -12.73 -4.79 2.58
C GLY A 24 -12.15 -3.37 2.67
N LEU A 25 -12.71 -2.40 1.95
CA LEU A 25 -12.26 -1.00 2.01
C LEU A 25 -12.72 -0.31 3.31
N TRP A 26 -13.88 -0.66 3.83
CA TRP A 26 -14.35 -0.17 5.12
C TRP A 26 -13.48 -0.74 6.26
N ALA A 27 -13.22 -2.03 6.25
CA ALA A 27 -12.35 -2.67 7.24
C ALA A 27 -10.89 -2.16 7.14
N GLU A 28 -10.42 -1.82 5.93
CA GLU A 28 -9.13 -1.15 5.72
C GLU A 28 -9.06 0.16 6.48
N GLN A 29 -10.07 1.02 6.35
CA GLN A 29 -10.14 2.29 7.07
C GLN A 29 -10.17 2.06 8.57
N LEU A 30 -11.08 1.23 9.06
CA LEU A 30 -11.24 0.94 10.49
C LEU A 30 -9.93 0.51 11.14
N LEU A 31 -9.26 -0.50 10.57
CA LEU A 31 -8.01 -1.02 11.11
C LEU A 31 -6.87 -0.01 11.03
N ALA A 32 -6.73 0.68 9.90
CA ALA A 32 -5.63 1.61 9.67
C ALA A 32 -5.72 2.84 10.57
N GLU A 33 -6.90 3.45 10.71
CA GLU A 33 -7.10 4.63 11.54
C GLU A 33 -7.01 4.30 13.02
N SER A 34 -7.62 3.21 13.43
CA SER A 34 -7.69 2.85 14.86
C SER A 34 -6.39 2.26 15.39
N THR A 35 -5.60 1.54 14.58
CA THR A 35 -4.44 0.79 15.11
C THR A 35 -3.08 1.33 14.66
N GLY A 36 -3.01 2.16 13.63
CA GLY A 36 -1.75 2.64 13.06
C GLY A 36 -1.13 3.78 13.84
N LYS A 37 -0.56 3.52 15.03
CA LYS A 37 -0.08 4.54 15.96
C LYS A 37 1.16 4.06 16.71
N GLU A 38 1.95 5.02 17.22
CA GLU A 38 3.09 4.74 18.11
C GLU A 38 4.08 3.69 17.58
N GLY A 39 4.24 3.66 16.25
CA GLY A 39 5.13 2.72 15.57
C GLY A 39 4.61 1.29 15.45
N THR A 40 3.35 1.05 15.82
CA THR A 40 2.69 -0.27 15.71
C THR A 40 1.42 -0.20 14.85
N GLY A 41 0.74 -1.31 14.67
CA GLY A 41 -0.56 -1.38 14.00
C GLY A 41 -0.77 -2.62 13.15
N LEU A 42 -2.04 -2.85 12.85
CA LEU A 42 -2.49 -3.83 11.86
C LEU A 42 -2.44 -3.18 10.47
N ILE A 43 -1.77 -3.82 9.54
CA ILE A 43 -1.69 -3.35 8.15
C ILE A 43 -2.78 -4.04 7.33
N PRO A 44 -3.91 -3.39 7.07
CA PRO A 44 -4.97 -3.99 6.28
C PRO A 44 -4.58 -4.02 4.80
N VAL A 45 -4.74 -5.18 4.19
CA VAL A 45 -4.40 -5.41 2.79
C VAL A 45 -5.69 -5.78 2.05
N ALA A 46 -6.41 -4.76 1.59
CA ALA A 46 -7.67 -4.93 0.85
C ALA A 46 -7.42 -5.06 -0.66
N ASN A 47 -8.28 -5.85 -1.31
CA ASN A 47 -8.30 -6.00 -2.78
C ASN A 47 -6.93 -6.34 -3.41
N GLU A 48 -6.02 -6.98 -2.68
CA GLU A 48 -4.76 -7.47 -3.24
C GLU A 48 -5.02 -8.65 -4.19
N PRO A 49 -4.41 -8.67 -5.38
CA PRO A 49 -4.55 -9.81 -6.27
C PRO A 49 -4.00 -11.08 -5.61
N ILE A 50 -4.82 -12.11 -5.43
CA ILE A 50 -4.35 -13.39 -4.93
C ILE A 50 -3.43 -14.03 -5.98
N VAL A 51 -2.26 -14.47 -5.54
CA VAL A 51 -1.21 -15.08 -6.35
C VAL A 51 -0.86 -16.47 -5.81
N SER A 52 0.22 -17.09 -6.32
CA SER A 52 0.65 -18.40 -5.82
C SER A 52 0.87 -18.38 -4.29
N PRO A 53 0.34 -19.35 -3.54
CA PRO A 53 0.54 -19.44 -2.09
C PRO A 53 2.00 -19.48 -1.64
N THR A 54 2.90 -19.90 -2.52
CA THR A 54 4.34 -20.05 -2.21
C THR A 54 5.11 -18.74 -2.14
N VAL A 55 4.52 -17.62 -2.60
CA VAL A 55 5.20 -16.32 -2.63
C VAL A 55 4.88 -15.43 -1.42
N TYR A 56 3.88 -15.79 -0.63
CA TYR A 56 3.55 -15.05 0.58
C TYR A 56 4.54 -15.32 1.71
N GLY A 57 4.94 -14.26 2.40
CA GLY A 57 5.78 -14.35 3.61
C GLY A 57 5.00 -14.86 4.83
N THR A 58 5.73 -15.01 5.92
CA THR A 58 5.17 -15.46 7.22
C THR A 58 4.47 -14.34 7.98
N ASP A 59 4.39 -13.14 7.43
CA ASP A 59 3.88 -11.92 8.05
C ASP A 59 2.38 -11.67 7.78
N ARG A 60 1.68 -12.64 7.16
CA ARG A 60 0.27 -12.55 6.77
C ARG A 60 -0.67 -13.29 7.71
N LEU A 61 -1.85 -12.70 7.94
CA LEU A 61 -3.08 -13.36 8.32
C LEU A 61 -4.09 -13.12 7.20
N PHE A 62 -4.67 -14.19 6.67
CA PHE A 62 -5.73 -14.10 5.65
C PHE A 62 -7.09 -14.17 6.34
N VAL A 63 -7.96 -13.20 6.04
CA VAL A 63 -9.34 -13.17 6.54
C VAL A 63 -10.26 -13.25 5.35
N TYR A 64 -11.05 -14.31 5.30
CA TYR A 64 -12.00 -14.58 4.21
C TYR A 64 -13.44 -14.39 4.69
N LEU A 65 -14.09 -13.32 4.25
CA LEU A 65 -15.52 -13.11 4.42
C LEU A 65 -16.25 -13.80 3.27
N ARG A 66 -16.90 -14.90 3.58
CA ARG A 66 -17.54 -15.77 2.59
C ARG A 66 -19.07 -15.67 2.68
N LEU A 67 -19.65 -15.00 1.70
CA LEU A 67 -21.11 -14.91 1.56
C LEU A 67 -21.65 -16.19 0.90
N GLN A 68 -22.63 -16.84 1.54
CA GLN A 68 -23.28 -18.02 0.98
C GLN A 68 -24.02 -17.66 -0.32
N GLY A 69 -24.02 -18.57 -1.29
CA GLY A 69 -24.69 -18.35 -2.57
C GLY A 69 -23.98 -17.43 -3.57
N ASP A 70 -22.88 -16.80 -3.18
CA ASP A 70 -22.08 -15.95 -4.10
C ASP A 70 -21.11 -16.80 -4.97
N GLN A 71 -20.48 -16.15 -5.96
CA GLN A 71 -19.53 -16.79 -6.89
C GLN A 71 -18.17 -17.10 -6.22
N ASN A 72 -18.18 -17.96 -5.20
CA ASN A 72 -17.02 -18.23 -4.35
C ASN A 72 -16.07 -19.30 -4.89
N ARG A 73 -16.47 -20.10 -5.87
CA ARG A 73 -15.73 -21.31 -6.29
C ARG A 73 -14.22 -21.09 -6.56
N GLN A 74 -13.86 -19.94 -7.13
CA GLN A 74 -12.46 -19.62 -7.40
C GLN A 74 -11.75 -19.22 -6.10
N LEU A 75 -12.36 -18.38 -5.28
CA LEU A 75 -11.81 -17.94 -3.99
C LEU A 75 -11.64 -19.13 -3.05
N ASP A 76 -12.64 -20.01 -2.94
CA ASP A 76 -12.58 -21.22 -2.10
C ASP A 76 -11.36 -22.09 -2.47
N ARG A 77 -11.08 -22.29 -3.78
CA ARG A 77 -9.88 -23.01 -4.25
C ARG A 77 -8.58 -22.30 -3.88
N GLN A 78 -8.53 -20.97 -3.99
CA GLN A 78 -7.36 -20.17 -3.64
C GLN A 78 -7.09 -20.21 -2.14
N ILE A 79 -8.15 -20.08 -1.31
CA ILE A 79 -8.07 -20.17 0.16
C ILE A 79 -7.60 -21.56 0.59
N ALA A 80 -8.16 -22.62 0.02
CA ALA A 80 -7.68 -23.99 0.27
C ALA A 80 -6.21 -24.17 -0.11
N GLY A 81 -5.75 -23.51 -1.18
CA GLY A 81 -4.35 -23.49 -1.57
C GLY A 81 -3.43 -22.80 -0.54
N LEU A 82 -3.88 -21.68 0.02
CA LEU A 82 -3.17 -20.96 1.10
C LEU A 82 -3.10 -21.84 2.36
N ALA A 83 -4.21 -22.45 2.76
CA ALA A 83 -4.28 -23.34 3.93
C ALA A 83 -3.30 -24.51 3.80
N ARG A 84 -3.29 -25.20 2.63
CA ARG A 84 -2.33 -26.30 2.36
C ARG A 84 -0.87 -25.89 2.44
N LYS A 85 -0.56 -24.60 2.28
CA LYS A 85 0.80 -24.04 2.44
C LYS A 85 1.09 -23.55 3.86
N GLY A 86 0.16 -23.78 4.81
CA GLY A 86 0.36 -23.41 6.22
C GLY A 86 0.12 -21.94 6.53
N HIS A 87 -0.49 -21.18 5.62
CA HIS A 87 -0.87 -19.80 5.95
C HIS A 87 -2.06 -19.79 6.90
N PRO A 88 -2.05 -18.95 7.95
CA PRO A 88 -3.17 -18.82 8.86
C PRO A 88 -4.35 -18.14 8.15
N ILE A 89 -5.52 -18.75 8.25
CA ILE A 89 -6.75 -18.29 7.63
C ILE A 89 -7.85 -18.22 8.68
N LEU A 90 -8.53 -17.09 8.71
CA LEU A 90 -9.79 -16.92 9.43
C LEU A 90 -10.90 -16.80 8.39
N THR A 91 -11.85 -17.74 8.41
CA THR A 91 -13.03 -17.68 7.54
C THR A 91 -14.23 -17.23 8.37
N LEU A 92 -14.89 -16.17 7.91
CA LEU A 92 -16.15 -15.65 8.44
C LEU A 92 -17.24 -15.96 7.42
N ALA A 93 -18.14 -16.89 7.78
CA ALA A 93 -19.25 -17.29 6.92
C ALA A 93 -20.47 -16.40 7.18
N LEU A 94 -20.99 -15.79 6.12
CA LEU A 94 -22.22 -15.01 6.12
C LEU A 94 -23.31 -15.79 5.38
N GLN A 95 -24.49 -15.89 5.98
CA GLN A 95 -25.64 -16.58 5.37
C GLN A 95 -26.22 -15.71 4.24
N ASP A 96 -26.36 -14.42 4.50
CA ASP A 96 -26.82 -13.43 3.53
C ASP A 96 -26.12 -12.07 3.72
N ARG A 97 -26.51 -11.05 2.94
CA ARG A 97 -25.91 -9.72 2.99
C ARG A 97 -26.28 -8.92 4.25
N TYR A 98 -27.35 -9.27 4.96
CA TYR A 98 -27.75 -8.59 6.20
C TYR A 98 -26.82 -8.96 7.36
N ASP A 99 -26.14 -10.10 7.29
CA ASP A 99 -25.10 -10.48 8.25
C ASP A 99 -23.94 -9.48 8.31
N LEU A 100 -23.77 -8.63 7.26
CA LEU A 100 -22.79 -7.53 7.30
C LEU A 100 -23.03 -6.57 8.46
N ALA A 101 -24.28 -6.39 8.93
CA ALA A 101 -24.55 -5.58 10.11
C ALA A 101 -23.86 -6.15 11.36
N GLY A 102 -23.90 -7.46 11.54
CA GLY A 102 -23.17 -8.15 12.60
C GLY A 102 -21.64 -8.09 12.41
N GLU A 103 -21.17 -8.10 11.15
CA GLU A 103 -19.75 -7.96 10.86
C GLU A 103 -19.22 -6.55 11.18
N PHE A 104 -19.98 -5.48 10.91
CA PHE A 104 -19.58 -4.13 11.33
C PHE A 104 -19.33 -4.08 12.84
N PHE A 105 -20.27 -4.54 13.65
CA PHE A 105 -20.10 -4.59 15.11
C PHE A 105 -18.91 -5.48 15.52
N ARG A 106 -18.79 -6.67 14.92
CA ARG A 106 -17.70 -7.61 15.23
C ARG A 106 -16.34 -6.99 14.98
N TRP A 107 -16.16 -6.29 13.85
CA TRP A 107 -14.89 -5.68 13.47
C TRP A 107 -14.57 -4.45 14.31
N GLU A 108 -15.56 -3.63 14.66
CA GLU A 108 -15.38 -2.49 15.57
C GLU A 108 -14.95 -2.97 16.96
N PHE A 109 -15.66 -3.96 17.51
CA PHE A 109 -15.32 -4.55 18.80
C PHE A 109 -13.92 -5.21 18.77
N ALA A 110 -13.64 -6.01 17.75
CA ALA A 110 -12.33 -6.66 17.57
C ALA A 110 -11.19 -5.64 17.41
N THR A 111 -11.46 -4.47 16.81
CA THR A 111 -10.48 -3.40 16.65
C THR A 111 -10.21 -2.70 17.99
N ALA A 112 -11.23 -2.46 18.80
CA ALA A 112 -11.06 -1.92 20.15
C ALA A 112 -10.20 -2.86 21.03
N ILE A 113 -10.50 -4.17 21.02
CA ILE A 113 -9.69 -5.19 21.71
C ILE A 113 -8.26 -5.25 21.14
N ALA A 114 -8.11 -5.11 19.82
CA ALA A 114 -6.79 -5.10 19.21
C ALA A 114 -5.97 -3.89 19.68
N GLY A 115 -6.59 -2.70 19.80
CA GLY A 115 -5.94 -1.52 20.38
C GLY A 115 -5.43 -1.78 21.79
N HIS A 116 -6.25 -2.37 22.65
CA HIS A 116 -5.84 -2.75 24.01
C HIS A 116 -4.64 -3.71 24.01
N LEU A 117 -4.70 -4.78 23.20
CA LEU A 117 -3.62 -5.77 23.13
C LEU A 117 -2.33 -5.21 22.52
N LEU A 118 -2.42 -4.22 21.64
CA LEU A 118 -1.26 -3.54 21.05
C LEU A 118 -0.74 -2.40 21.94
N GLY A 119 -1.42 -2.07 23.03
CA GLY A 119 -1.03 -1.02 23.97
C GLY A 119 -1.25 0.40 23.42
N ILE A 120 -2.21 0.60 22.53
CA ILE A 120 -2.50 1.90 21.88
C ILE A 120 -3.94 2.32 22.13
N HIS A 121 -4.21 3.62 22.02
CA HIS A 121 -5.57 4.18 22.08
C HIS A 121 -6.25 4.11 20.71
N PRO A 122 -7.29 3.26 20.50
CA PRO A 122 -7.84 3.07 19.14
C PRO A 122 -8.84 4.17 18.71
N PHE A 123 -9.21 5.10 19.57
CA PHE A 123 -10.28 6.07 19.33
C PHE A 123 -9.79 7.49 19.05
N ASP A 124 -8.47 7.70 18.87
CA ASP A 124 -7.89 8.97 18.46
C ASP A 124 -7.16 8.88 17.10
N GLN A 125 -6.78 10.03 16.53
CA GLN A 125 -6.11 10.11 15.22
C GLN A 125 -5.07 11.24 15.24
N PRO A 126 -3.98 11.13 16.01
CA PRO A 126 -3.04 12.22 16.25
C PRO A 126 -2.32 12.72 14.98
N ASN A 127 -2.11 11.85 13.97
CA ASN A 127 -1.35 12.21 12.77
C ASN A 127 -2.19 12.81 11.62
N VAL A 128 -3.52 12.89 11.77
CA VAL A 128 -4.39 13.45 10.73
C VAL A 128 -4.29 14.98 10.67
N GLN A 129 -4.21 15.66 11.82
CA GLN A 129 -4.14 17.12 11.88
C GLN A 129 -2.88 17.66 11.21
N GLU A 130 -1.72 17.01 11.41
CA GLU A 130 -0.45 17.40 10.80
C GLU A 130 -0.53 17.47 9.25
N SER A 131 -1.25 16.53 8.63
CA SER A 131 -1.47 16.54 7.18
C SER A 131 -2.32 17.72 6.70
N LYS A 132 -3.33 18.11 7.49
CA LYS A 132 -4.18 19.27 7.20
C LYS A 132 -3.37 20.57 7.26
N ASP A 133 -2.56 20.73 8.30
CA ASP A 133 -1.73 21.91 8.51
C ASP A 133 -0.66 22.04 7.41
N ASN A 134 -0.03 20.94 7.01
CA ASN A 134 0.92 20.94 5.90
C ASN A 134 0.25 21.26 4.56
N THR A 135 -0.95 20.72 4.31
CA THR A 135 -1.70 21.06 3.10
C THR A 135 -2.05 22.54 3.05
N ALA A 136 -2.50 23.14 4.17
CA ALA A 136 -2.80 24.56 4.25
C ALA A 136 -1.57 25.40 3.92
N ARG A 137 -0.41 25.12 4.53
CA ARG A 137 0.86 25.82 4.25
C ARG A 137 1.29 25.70 2.78
N VAL A 138 1.09 24.52 2.16
CA VAL A 138 1.41 24.33 0.73
C VAL A 138 0.46 25.15 -0.15
N LEU A 139 -0.84 25.21 0.19
CA LEU A 139 -1.82 26.01 -0.55
C LEU A 139 -1.52 27.51 -0.43
N GLU A 140 -1.19 28.01 0.75
CA GLU A 140 -0.77 29.41 0.97
C GLU A 140 0.47 29.74 0.13
N ASN A 141 1.45 28.84 0.08
CA ASN A 141 2.64 29.03 -0.77
C ASN A 141 2.28 29.08 -2.26
N ILE A 142 1.38 28.19 -2.73
CA ILE A 142 0.91 28.23 -4.12
C ILE A 142 0.19 29.55 -4.43
N GLN A 143 -0.64 30.06 -3.51
CA GLN A 143 -1.34 31.32 -3.69
C GLN A 143 -0.38 32.51 -3.77
N ALA A 144 0.65 32.54 -2.91
CA ALA A 144 1.64 33.61 -2.85
C ALA A 144 2.62 33.59 -4.05
N THR A 145 3.01 32.42 -4.52
CA THR A 145 4.11 32.25 -5.50
C THR A 145 3.66 31.77 -6.87
N GLY A 146 2.42 31.29 -7.01
CA GLY A 146 1.92 30.61 -8.20
C GLY A 146 2.57 29.25 -8.47
N ARG A 147 3.37 28.73 -7.54
CA ARG A 147 4.20 27.53 -7.76
C ARG A 147 4.03 26.50 -6.65
N LEU A 148 3.98 25.23 -7.04
CA LEU A 148 4.12 24.12 -6.12
C LEU A 148 5.55 24.06 -5.55
N PRO A 149 5.74 23.71 -4.27
CA PRO A 149 7.04 23.42 -3.71
C PRO A 149 7.76 22.33 -4.53
N LYS A 150 9.04 22.55 -4.82
CA LYS A 150 9.85 21.54 -5.50
C LYS A 150 9.93 20.27 -4.65
N GLN A 151 9.53 19.17 -5.24
CA GLN A 151 9.65 17.86 -4.61
C GLN A 151 10.70 17.01 -5.34
N ALA A 152 11.48 16.24 -4.57
CA ALA A 152 12.35 15.24 -5.15
C ALA A 152 11.51 14.10 -5.76
N THR A 153 11.56 13.98 -7.07
CA THR A 153 10.87 12.95 -7.85
C THR A 153 11.85 11.90 -8.34
N ALA A 154 11.33 10.71 -8.66
CA ALA A 154 12.09 9.61 -9.25
C ALA A 154 11.69 9.38 -10.70
N THR A 155 12.64 9.01 -11.54
CA THR A 155 12.35 8.39 -12.84
C THR A 155 11.85 6.97 -12.62
N VAL A 156 11.25 6.34 -13.65
CA VAL A 156 10.80 4.93 -13.58
C VAL A 156 11.96 3.99 -13.18
N ALA A 157 13.14 4.21 -13.73
CA ALA A 157 14.32 3.41 -13.42
C ALA A 157 14.76 3.56 -11.95
N GLN A 158 14.76 4.80 -11.45
CA GLN A 158 15.09 5.10 -10.05
C GLN A 158 14.04 4.53 -9.09
N ALA A 159 12.75 4.67 -9.41
CA ALA A 159 11.64 4.09 -8.62
C ALA A 159 11.76 2.55 -8.56
N ALA A 160 11.98 1.90 -9.69
CA ALA A 160 12.18 0.45 -9.75
C ALA A 160 13.39 0.01 -8.93
N ALA A 161 14.53 0.70 -9.04
CA ALA A 161 15.75 0.39 -8.29
C ALA A 161 15.55 0.57 -6.77
N ARG A 162 14.85 1.63 -6.34
CA ARG A 162 14.53 1.87 -4.93
C ARG A 162 13.59 0.78 -4.39
N LEU A 163 12.50 0.46 -5.11
CA LEU A 163 11.57 -0.60 -4.73
C LEU A 163 12.28 -1.95 -4.60
N LYS A 164 13.09 -2.35 -5.59
CA LYS A 164 13.87 -3.60 -5.52
C LYS A 164 14.80 -3.68 -4.31
N ARG A 165 15.39 -2.56 -3.92
CA ARG A 165 16.30 -2.50 -2.75
C ARG A 165 15.55 -2.52 -1.43
N GLN A 166 14.38 -1.87 -1.37
CA GLN A 166 13.61 -1.67 -0.12
C GLN A 166 12.63 -2.80 0.16
N CYS A 167 12.12 -3.51 -0.87
CA CYS A 167 11.26 -4.67 -0.69
C CYS A 167 12.04 -5.80 -0.01
N ARG A 168 11.88 -5.90 1.30
CA ARG A 168 12.51 -6.91 2.17
C ARG A 168 11.43 -7.67 2.94
N PRO A 169 11.71 -8.84 3.51
CA PRO A 169 10.75 -9.52 4.39
C PRO A 169 10.21 -8.58 5.46
N GLY A 170 8.90 -8.61 5.66
CA GLY A 170 8.20 -7.73 6.60
C GLY A 170 7.83 -6.35 6.07
N ALA A 171 8.35 -5.90 4.92
CA ALA A 171 7.93 -4.65 4.29
C ALA A 171 6.57 -4.78 3.59
N TYR A 172 5.92 -3.64 3.34
CA TYR A 172 4.78 -3.54 2.42
C TYR A 172 4.93 -2.31 1.54
N VAL A 173 4.30 -2.33 0.37
CA VAL A 173 4.26 -1.18 -0.55
C VAL A 173 2.87 -0.58 -0.56
N ALA A 174 2.75 0.69 -0.15
CA ALA A 174 1.54 1.47 -0.28
C ALA A 174 1.58 2.30 -1.58
N ILE A 175 0.66 2.05 -2.49
CA ILE A 175 0.52 2.80 -3.75
C ILE A 175 -0.47 3.94 -3.50
N LEU A 176 0.02 5.18 -3.54
CA LEU A 176 -0.70 6.40 -3.27
C LEU A 176 -0.98 7.11 -4.61
N ALA A 177 -2.14 6.86 -5.21
CA ALA A 177 -2.42 7.24 -6.59
C ALA A 177 -3.17 8.57 -6.68
N TYR A 178 -2.47 9.67 -6.95
CA TYR A 178 -3.05 10.95 -7.33
C TYR A 178 -3.24 10.99 -8.85
N THR A 179 -4.29 10.31 -9.30
CA THR A 179 -4.68 10.18 -10.71
C THR A 179 -6.18 9.94 -10.80
N THR A 180 -6.75 10.20 -11.97
CA THR A 180 -8.18 9.95 -12.21
C THR A 180 -8.45 8.45 -12.25
N PRO A 181 -9.37 7.94 -11.41
CA PRO A 181 -9.79 6.55 -11.46
C PRO A 181 -10.40 6.17 -12.82
N SER A 182 -10.02 5.03 -13.33
CA SER A 182 -10.64 4.43 -14.51
C SER A 182 -10.39 2.92 -14.54
N PRO A 183 -11.20 2.12 -15.24
CA PRO A 183 -10.97 0.67 -15.34
C PRO A 183 -9.56 0.31 -15.86
N LYS A 184 -9.00 1.11 -16.77
CA LYS A 184 -7.65 0.92 -17.30
C LYS A 184 -6.57 1.26 -16.25
N MET A 185 -6.79 2.29 -15.44
CA MET A 185 -5.89 2.67 -14.34
C MET A 185 -5.92 1.62 -13.24
N GLU A 186 -7.10 1.15 -12.83
CA GLU A 186 -7.27 0.06 -11.87
C GLU A 186 -6.53 -1.21 -12.32
N GLN A 187 -6.67 -1.58 -13.59
CA GLN A 187 -5.97 -2.73 -14.15
C GLN A 187 -4.44 -2.54 -14.12
N ALA A 188 -3.93 -1.34 -14.40
CA ALA A 188 -2.50 -1.05 -14.36
C ALA A 188 -1.96 -1.13 -12.91
N ILE A 189 -2.66 -0.54 -11.94
CA ILE A 189 -2.31 -0.62 -10.52
C ILE A 189 -2.41 -2.08 -10.02
N ARG A 190 -3.46 -2.81 -10.40
CA ARG A 190 -3.61 -4.23 -10.05
C ARG A 190 -2.47 -5.09 -10.60
N SER A 191 -2.01 -4.81 -11.82
CA SER A 191 -0.86 -5.51 -12.42
C SER A 191 0.45 -5.19 -11.70
N LEU A 192 0.66 -3.92 -11.30
CA LEU A 192 1.81 -3.51 -10.49
C LEU A 192 1.80 -4.21 -9.13
N ARG A 193 0.66 -4.23 -8.42
CA ARG A 193 0.49 -4.95 -7.14
C ARG A 193 0.82 -6.44 -7.30
N ARG A 194 0.25 -7.09 -8.32
CA ARG A 194 0.54 -8.50 -8.63
C ARG A 194 2.04 -8.76 -8.81
N THR A 195 2.74 -7.88 -9.53
CA THR A 195 4.19 -7.99 -9.76
C THR A 195 4.98 -7.83 -8.46
N LEU A 196 4.63 -6.85 -7.62
CA LEU A 196 5.26 -6.64 -6.31
C LEU A 196 5.10 -7.87 -5.41
N VAL A 197 3.88 -8.41 -5.30
CA VAL A 197 3.64 -9.62 -4.50
C VAL A 197 4.39 -10.82 -5.08
N SER A 198 4.29 -11.08 -6.39
CA SER A 198 4.84 -12.30 -7.01
C SER A 198 6.35 -12.32 -7.11
N HIS A 199 7.00 -11.17 -7.31
CA HIS A 199 8.45 -11.10 -7.57
C HIS A 199 9.26 -10.54 -6.41
N HIS A 200 8.62 -9.75 -5.53
CA HIS A 200 9.28 -9.11 -4.40
C HIS A 200 8.76 -9.58 -3.04
N HIS A 201 7.73 -10.45 -3.02
CA HIS A 201 7.19 -11.12 -1.82
C HIS A 201 6.74 -10.15 -0.71
N VAL A 202 6.27 -8.95 -1.08
CA VAL A 202 5.80 -7.93 -0.15
C VAL A 202 4.29 -7.73 -0.26
N ALA A 203 3.67 -7.35 0.85
CA ALA A 203 2.27 -6.92 0.88
C ALA A 203 2.09 -5.63 0.07
N THR A 204 0.91 -5.44 -0.50
CA THR A 204 0.60 -4.21 -1.22
C THR A 204 -0.75 -3.64 -0.81
N THR A 205 -0.80 -2.33 -0.58
CA THR A 205 -2.04 -1.57 -0.47
C THR A 205 -2.12 -0.57 -1.62
N ALA A 206 -3.32 -0.09 -1.94
CA ALA A 206 -3.48 0.94 -2.95
C ALA A 206 -4.68 1.82 -2.61
N GLY A 207 -4.49 3.13 -2.66
CA GLY A 207 -5.54 4.11 -2.43
C GLY A 207 -5.41 5.31 -3.37
N TYR A 208 -6.58 5.85 -3.78
CA TYR A 208 -6.60 7.11 -4.53
C TYR A 208 -6.49 8.30 -3.59
N GLY A 209 -5.62 9.23 -3.93
CA GLY A 209 -5.51 10.51 -3.26
C GLY A 209 -6.52 11.52 -3.81
N PRO A 210 -7.10 12.38 -2.97
CA PRO A 210 -6.78 12.51 -1.54
C PRO A 210 -7.52 11.54 -0.60
N ARG A 211 -8.42 10.69 -1.09
CA ARG A 211 -9.30 9.84 -0.26
C ARG A 211 -8.51 8.99 0.76
N TYR A 212 -7.38 8.39 0.37
CA TYR A 212 -6.60 7.55 1.27
C TYR A 212 -6.05 8.29 2.51
N LEU A 213 -5.94 9.63 2.44
CA LEU A 213 -5.53 10.44 3.61
C LEU A 213 -6.52 10.30 4.77
N HIS A 214 -7.79 10.00 4.43
CA HIS A 214 -8.91 9.82 5.36
C HIS A 214 -9.27 8.34 5.56
N SER A 215 -8.36 7.42 5.28
CA SER A 215 -8.51 5.98 5.54
C SER A 215 -7.20 5.39 6.09
N THR A 216 -6.18 5.24 5.26
CA THR A 216 -4.89 4.66 5.66
C THR A 216 -3.87 5.69 6.12
N GLY A 217 -4.19 6.99 6.03
CA GLY A 217 -3.26 8.09 6.32
C GLY A 217 -2.69 8.08 7.74
N GLN A 218 -3.48 7.71 8.75
CA GLN A 218 -3.02 7.55 10.12
C GLN A 218 -1.96 6.43 10.21
N LEU A 219 -2.24 5.25 9.66
CA LEU A 219 -1.31 4.13 9.61
C LEU A 219 0.00 4.47 8.88
N HIS A 220 -0.08 5.21 7.79
CA HIS A 220 1.10 5.56 7.01
C HIS A 220 2.10 6.41 7.79
N LYS A 221 1.63 7.23 8.71
CA LYS A 221 2.44 8.18 9.50
C LYS A 221 2.79 7.63 10.87
N GLY A 222 1.79 7.14 11.58
CA GLY A 222 1.93 6.66 12.95
C GLY A 222 2.23 5.17 13.09
N GLY A 223 2.05 4.38 12.05
CA GLY A 223 2.24 2.94 12.05
C GLY A 223 3.70 2.48 11.96
N PRO A 224 3.92 1.17 11.82
CA PRO A 224 5.27 0.59 11.82
C PRO A 224 6.11 1.09 10.62
N LYS A 225 7.41 1.24 10.84
CA LYS A 225 8.41 1.72 9.85
C LYS A 225 8.71 0.68 8.74
N SER A 226 7.75 -0.16 8.39
CA SER A 226 7.86 -1.18 7.35
C SER A 226 7.24 -0.77 6.01
N GLY A 227 6.67 0.43 5.93
CA GLY A 227 6.02 0.98 4.74
C GLY A 227 6.99 1.52 3.70
N ILE A 228 6.74 1.21 2.44
CA ILE A 228 7.38 1.83 1.26
C ILE A 228 6.26 2.53 0.49
N PHE A 229 6.28 3.87 0.49
CA PHE A 229 5.20 4.68 -0.07
C PHE A 229 5.54 5.10 -1.49
N LEU A 230 4.84 4.51 -2.46
CA LEU A 230 4.96 4.87 -3.87
C LEU A 230 3.84 5.83 -4.25
N GLN A 231 4.13 7.12 -4.28
CA GLN A 231 3.19 8.13 -4.74
C GLN A 231 3.26 8.28 -6.26
N LEU A 232 2.15 8.03 -6.92
CA LEU A 232 1.95 8.19 -8.36
C LEU A 232 1.21 9.49 -8.63
N ILE A 233 1.82 10.43 -9.36
CA ILE A 233 1.22 11.75 -9.61
C ILE A 233 0.99 11.95 -11.10
N ASP A 234 -0.27 12.19 -11.47
CA ASP A 234 -0.70 12.55 -12.82
C ASP A 234 -0.85 14.07 -12.97
N SER A 235 -0.94 14.54 -14.21
CA SER A 235 -1.24 15.93 -14.55
C SER A 235 -2.65 16.39 -14.12
N MET A 236 -3.56 15.44 -13.89
CA MET A 236 -4.97 15.68 -13.48
C MET A 236 -5.68 16.70 -14.40
N THR A 237 -5.69 16.40 -15.68
CA THR A 237 -6.40 17.20 -16.72
C THR A 237 -7.68 16.50 -17.14
N PRO A 238 -8.78 17.25 -17.44
CA PRO A 238 -8.92 18.71 -17.32
C PRO A 238 -8.95 19.19 -15.85
N ASP A 239 -8.61 20.46 -15.65
CA ASP A 239 -8.65 21.09 -14.33
C ASP A 239 -9.90 21.98 -14.19
N LEU A 240 -10.47 22.03 -12.99
CA LEU A 240 -11.66 22.81 -12.69
C LEU A 240 -11.39 23.74 -11.50
N LYS A 241 -11.98 24.93 -11.53
CA LYS A 241 -11.95 25.86 -10.40
C LYS A 241 -12.80 25.32 -9.24
N VAL A 242 -12.33 25.49 -8.02
CA VAL A 242 -13.14 25.22 -6.83
C VAL A 242 -14.04 26.44 -6.58
N PRO A 243 -15.37 26.29 -6.57
CA PRO A 243 -16.29 27.42 -6.33
C PRO A 243 -15.95 28.17 -5.04
N GLY A 244 -15.86 29.51 -5.09
CA GLY A 244 -15.54 30.36 -3.94
C GLY A 244 -14.11 30.25 -3.39
N LYS A 245 -13.18 29.60 -4.10
CA LYS A 245 -11.78 29.47 -3.69
C LYS A 245 -10.81 30.02 -4.77
N PRO A 246 -9.64 30.53 -4.37
CA PRO A 246 -8.65 31.08 -5.30
C PRO A 246 -7.79 29.99 -5.97
N PHE A 247 -8.11 28.71 -5.80
CA PHE A 247 -7.36 27.57 -6.35
C PHE A 247 -8.28 26.60 -7.10
N THR A 248 -7.68 25.71 -7.89
CA THR A 248 -8.35 24.66 -8.65
C THR A 248 -8.33 23.33 -7.88
N PHE A 249 -9.15 22.35 -8.30
CA PHE A 249 -9.11 20.99 -7.75
C PHE A 249 -7.76 20.33 -7.94
N ARG A 250 -7.09 20.59 -9.07
CA ARG A 250 -5.72 20.09 -9.30
C ARG A 250 -4.73 20.70 -8.31
N ALA A 251 -4.76 22.02 -8.13
CA ALA A 251 -3.89 22.70 -7.18
C ALA A 251 -4.09 22.16 -5.76
N LEU A 252 -5.35 21.94 -5.35
CA LEU A 252 -5.69 21.33 -4.07
C LEU A 252 -5.12 19.91 -3.94
N ALA A 253 -5.37 19.04 -4.91
CA ALA A 253 -4.90 17.66 -4.89
C ALA A 253 -3.37 17.57 -4.89
N GLN A 254 -2.71 18.45 -5.66
CA GLN A 254 -1.24 18.54 -5.68
C GLN A 254 -0.68 19.07 -4.36
N ALA A 255 -1.35 20.01 -3.70
CA ALA A 255 -0.96 20.50 -2.38
C ALA A 255 -1.08 19.39 -1.33
N GLN A 256 -2.18 18.63 -1.36
CA GLN A 256 -2.40 17.48 -0.49
C GLN A 256 -1.33 16.39 -0.73
N ALA A 257 -1.03 16.07 -2.00
CA ALA A 257 0.03 15.13 -2.35
C ALA A 257 1.40 15.58 -1.83
N ALA A 258 1.71 16.87 -1.98
CA ALA A 258 2.97 17.46 -1.51
C ALA A 258 3.07 17.47 0.02
N GLY A 259 2.00 17.91 0.69
CA GLY A 259 1.92 17.92 2.16
C GLY A 259 2.07 16.52 2.76
N ASP A 260 1.40 15.53 2.19
CA ASP A 260 1.48 14.15 2.67
C ASP A 260 2.91 13.56 2.56
N ILE A 261 3.58 13.77 1.42
CA ILE A 261 4.98 13.32 1.26
C ILE A 261 5.93 14.03 2.22
N GLN A 262 5.71 15.31 2.52
CA GLN A 262 6.51 16.03 3.52
C GLN A 262 6.36 15.39 4.89
N VAL A 263 5.14 15.07 5.31
CA VAL A 263 4.88 14.38 6.59
C VAL A 263 5.50 13.00 6.61
N LEU A 264 5.30 12.18 5.57
CA LEU A 264 5.90 10.85 5.49
C LEU A 264 7.43 10.91 5.63
N ARG A 265 8.09 11.88 5.00
CA ARG A 265 9.54 12.09 5.11
C ARG A 265 9.97 12.59 6.49
N ALA A 266 9.20 13.48 7.11
CA ALA A 266 9.45 13.95 8.47
C ALA A 266 9.36 12.80 9.49
N HIS A 267 8.46 11.85 9.26
CA HIS A 267 8.36 10.61 10.01
C HIS A 267 9.34 9.52 9.55
N GLU A 268 10.37 9.87 8.76
CA GLU A 268 11.42 8.94 8.27
C GLU A 268 10.90 7.76 7.45
N GLN A 269 9.71 7.87 6.90
CA GLN A 269 9.12 6.83 6.04
C GLN A 269 9.78 6.82 4.65
N GLN A 270 9.85 5.63 4.05
CA GLN A 270 10.43 5.45 2.71
C GLN A 270 9.46 5.90 1.63
N ALA A 271 9.60 7.14 1.15
CA ALA A 271 8.69 7.74 0.17
C ALA A 271 9.35 7.96 -1.20
N ILE A 272 8.69 7.47 -2.24
CA ILE A 272 9.08 7.57 -3.65
C ILE A 272 7.98 8.31 -4.40
N VAL A 273 8.28 9.45 -5.00
CA VAL A 273 7.35 10.21 -5.84
C VAL A 273 7.67 9.94 -7.30
N LEU A 274 6.71 9.37 -8.03
CA LEU A 274 6.82 9.07 -9.45
C LEU A 274 5.81 9.88 -10.26
N PRO A 275 6.24 10.92 -10.99
CA PRO A 275 5.39 11.59 -11.97
C PRO A 275 5.05 10.64 -13.12
N LEU A 276 3.77 10.56 -13.48
CA LEU A 276 3.28 9.64 -14.51
C LEU A 276 3.42 10.20 -15.93
N GLY A 277 3.62 11.52 -16.06
CA GLY A 277 3.81 12.20 -17.35
C GLY A 277 2.55 12.19 -18.22
N LYS A 278 2.75 12.33 -19.54
CA LYS A 278 1.66 12.43 -20.52
C LYS A 278 0.87 11.12 -20.72
N ASN A 279 1.46 9.97 -20.39
CA ASN A 279 0.81 8.67 -20.55
C ASN A 279 0.92 7.86 -19.23
N PRO A 280 0.03 8.13 -18.26
CA PRO A 280 0.10 7.54 -16.92
C PRO A 280 0.12 6.01 -16.93
N ILE A 281 -0.75 5.40 -17.73
CA ILE A 281 -0.86 3.94 -17.81
C ILE A 281 0.40 3.30 -18.38
N ALA A 282 1.01 3.91 -19.42
CA ALA A 282 2.26 3.41 -20.00
C ALA A 282 3.41 3.51 -18.99
N THR A 283 3.49 4.58 -18.20
CA THR A 283 4.48 4.77 -17.15
C THR A 283 4.37 3.68 -16.08
N ILE A 284 3.16 3.40 -15.58
CA ILE A 284 2.94 2.32 -14.61
C ILE A 284 3.30 0.95 -15.20
N ARG A 285 2.93 0.69 -16.46
CA ARG A 285 3.30 -0.56 -17.15
C ARG A 285 4.82 -0.71 -17.31
N THR A 286 5.53 0.37 -17.60
CA THR A 286 7.00 0.37 -17.69
C THR A 286 7.63 0.07 -16.33
N LEU A 287 7.13 0.69 -15.24
CA LEU A 287 7.56 0.36 -13.88
C LEU A 287 7.30 -1.12 -13.57
N THR A 288 6.11 -1.62 -13.89
CA THR A 288 5.72 -3.02 -13.67
C THR A 288 6.68 -3.99 -14.38
N LYS A 289 6.97 -3.74 -15.66
CA LYS A 289 7.95 -4.52 -16.43
C LYS A 289 9.34 -4.48 -15.80
N SER A 290 9.79 -3.29 -15.40
CA SER A 290 11.10 -3.12 -14.74
C SER A 290 11.22 -3.90 -13.43
N LEU A 291 10.13 -4.04 -12.68
CA LEU A 291 10.08 -4.80 -11.43
C LEU A 291 10.03 -6.32 -11.67
N ALA A 292 9.41 -6.77 -12.77
CA ALA A 292 9.35 -8.19 -13.13
C ALA A 292 10.73 -8.76 -13.51
N PHE A 293 11.63 -7.95 -14.06
CA PHE A 293 12.98 -8.38 -14.41
C PHE A 293 13.86 -8.48 -13.15
N ARG A 294 14.23 -9.70 -12.76
CA ARG A 294 15.38 -9.91 -11.86
C ARG A 294 16.63 -9.49 -12.64
N ALA A 295 17.43 -8.55 -12.12
CA ALA A 295 18.78 -8.37 -12.60
C ALA A 295 19.48 -9.73 -12.44
N SER A 296 19.89 -10.35 -13.55
CA SER A 296 20.71 -11.55 -13.51
C SER A 296 21.91 -11.23 -12.61
N ALA A 297 22.07 -11.98 -11.51
CA ALA A 297 23.24 -11.87 -10.68
C ALA A 297 24.47 -12.01 -11.59
N ARG A 298 25.26 -10.95 -11.75
CA ARG A 298 26.54 -11.02 -12.46
C ARG A 298 27.32 -12.13 -11.77
N ARG A 299 27.50 -13.26 -12.48
CA ARG A 299 28.43 -14.31 -12.06
C ARG A 299 29.76 -13.61 -11.79
N PRO A 300 30.39 -13.80 -10.61
CA PRO A 300 31.70 -13.26 -10.37
C PRO A 300 32.64 -13.90 -11.42
N THR A 301 33.24 -13.08 -12.25
CA THR A 301 34.26 -13.49 -13.19
C THR A 301 35.39 -14.12 -12.36
N LYS A 302 35.60 -15.44 -12.49
CA LYS A 302 36.73 -16.15 -11.89
C LYS A 302 38.01 -15.44 -12.33
N ARG A 303 38.65 -14.74 -11.41
CA ARG A 303 40.01 -14.22 -11.59
C ARG A 303 40.90 -15.38 -11.91
N ARG A 304 41.38 -15.44 -13.15
CA ARG A 304 42.34 -16.39 -13.64
C ARG A 304 43.69 -16.09 -12.97
N THR A 305 44.02 -16.81 -11.89
CA THR A 305 45.32 -16.75 -11.26
C THR A 305 46.36 -17.29 -12.25
N LYS A 306 47.24 -16.42 -12.76
CA LYS A 306 48.41 -16.81 -13.51
C LYS A 306 49.36 -17.54 -12.56
N ARG A 307 49.52 -18.85 -12.75
CA ARG A 307 50.62 -19.65 -12.15
C ARG A 307 51.94 -19.12 -12.70
N VAL A 308 52.71 -18.46 -11.86
CA VAL A 308 54.15 -18.18 -12.14
C VAL A 308 54.90 -19.47 -11.96
N ARG A 309 55.43 -20.01 -13.04
CA ARG A 309 56.38 -21.12 -13.00
C ARG A 309 57.74 -20.60 -12.51
N ALA A 310 58.14 -20.97 -11.31
CA ALA A 310 59.51 -20.80 -10.84
C ALA A 310 60.43 -21.74 -11.65
N ARG A 311 61.41 -21.19 -12.35
CA ARG A 311 62.55 -21.93 -12.92
C ARG A 311 63.56 -22.13 -11.79
N LYS A 312 63.84 -23.39 -11.47
CA LYS A 312 65.05 -23.75 -10.69
C LYS A 312 66.28 -23.67 -11.60
N LYS A 313 67.28 -23.00 -11.10
CA LYS A 313 68.71 -23.26 -11.41
C LYS A 313 69.31 -24.08 -10.27
#